data_f79ab0c5ad495536966ea79fb937019d
#
_entry.id   f79ab0c5ad495536966ea79fb937019d
#
_cell.length_a   1.000
_cell.length_b   1.000
_cell.length_c   1.000
_cell.angle_alpha   90.00
_cell.angle_beta   90.00
_cell.angle_gamma   90.00
#
_symmetry.space_group_name_H-M   'P 1'
#
loop_
_entity.id
_entity.type
_entity.pdbx_description
1 polymer ?
#
loop_
_entity_poly.entity_id
_entity_poly.type
_entity_poly.pdbx_seq_one_letter_code
_entity_poly.pdbx_strand_id
1 'polypeptide(L)'
;LTKPDQSTFSMKTNGGRSSQGAWPYFDICNGEYGIIGGIGWTGDWDANFTNNEGVISFDAGMQKTNIALNAGEDMRTPMTMIQFFDGDQYAGHNALRQLVLSHYTPSDESGEPIDHAMCFVGVSNMAGHGEEAILQYAKSTAHLEYECLWIDAGWYGDESGDTLSGNWSKQVGNWYFIPDVYPNGNVQKLGEYLKSLDRGFLLWFEPERAMPGTKLVTEHPEWFIKPSQGDGFYLLNLSMDEVCDYMIDWIGSTIQENHLKDAHLSVNIEDFNCNPAERWRSADNELGEDRIGITEIKYITNEYRYLDGLIEKNPGLLIDSCASGGKRLDLEMMKRSVPLWNSDYGCSTEKEKSTPDELRALGYNLSWWLPIHAGSWAEFNSN
;
A
#
# COMPACT_ATOMS: atom_id res chain seq x y z
N LEU A 1 6.77 -20.97 -10.98
CA LEU A 1 8.17 -21.38 -11.11
C LEU A 1 8.28 -22.88 -10.89
N THR A 2 8.11 -23.63 -11.94
CA THR A 2 8.35 -25.07 -11.92
C THR A 2 9.81 -25.33 -12.25
N LYS A 3 10.60 -25.81 -11.27
CA LYS A 3 11.83 -26.52 -11.53
C LYS A 3 11.60 -27.99 -11.17
N PRO A 4 11.34 -28.87 -12.16
CA PRO A 4 10.96 -30.26 -11.92
C PRO A 4 11.99 -31.06 -11.11
N ASP A 5 13.23 -30.62 -11.11
CA ASP A 5 14.38 -31.34 -10.51
C ASP A 5 14.83 -30.79 -9.15
N GLN A 6 14.10 -29.79 -8.58
CA GLN A 6 14.43 -29.26 -7.26
C GLN A 6 13.62 -30.00 -6.18
N SER A 7 14.31 -30.63 -5.24
CA SER A 7 13.68 -31.22 -4.06
C SER A 7 13.16 -30.19 -3.06
N THR A 8 13.65 -28.96 -3.12
CA THR A 8 13.24 -27.85 -2.25
C THR A 8 13.17 -26.53 -3.02
N PHE A 9 12.21 -25.68 -2.66
CA PHE A 9 12.06 -24.33 -3.14
C PHE A 9 11.65 -23.43 -1.98
N SER A 10 12.27 -22.26 -1.84
CA SER A 10 11.94 -21.31 -0.79
C SER A 10 11.67 -19.92 -1.36
N MET A 11 10.68 -19.26 -0.79
CA MET A 11 10.32 -17.86 -1.04
C MET A 11 10.53 -17.09 0.27
N LYS A 12 11.13 -15.92 0.19
CA LYS A 12 11.43 -15.13 1.37
C LYS A 12 11.39 -13.64 1.03
N THR A 13 10.61 -12.89 1.79
CA THR A 13 10.60 -11.43 1.73
C THR A 13 11.76 -10.83 2.51
N ASN A 14 11.92 -9.51 2.38
CA ASN A 14 12.90 -8.77 3.15
C ASN A 14 12.39 -7.34 3.44
N GLY A 15 12.89 -6.76 4.52
CA GLY A 15 12.65 -5.37 4.86
C GLY A 15 11.29 -5.07 5.50
N GLY A 16 10.44 -6.08 5.73
CA GLY A 16 9.14 -5.89 6.39
C GLY A 16 8.00 -5.51 5.44
N ARG A 17 8.11 -5.86 4.15
CA ARG A 17 7.07 -5.61 3.14
C ARG A 17 6.81 -6.87 2.31
N SER A 18 5.55 -7.23 2.17
CA SER A 18 5.08 -8.56 1.76
C SER A 18 5.39 -8.98 0.32
N SER A 19 5.63 -8.05 -0.60
CA SER A 19 6.06 -8.37 -1.98
C SER A 19 7.44 -7.84 -2.32
N GLN A 20 8.25 -7.49 -1.32
CA GLN A 20 9.65 -7.14 -1.51
C GLN A 20 10.54 -8.38 -1.37
N GLY A 21 11.25 -8.74 -2.44
CA GLY A 21 12.14 -9.89 -2.47
C GLY A 21 11.49 -11.20 -2.89
N ALA A 22 10.22 -11.40 -2.59
CA ALA A 22 9.41 -12.54 -3.03
C ALA A 22 8.00 -12.11 -3.37
N TRP A 23 7.38 -12.81 -4.30
CA TRP A 23 5.98 -12.61 -4.69
C TRP A 23 5.06 -13.44 -3.78
N PRO A 24 4.01 -12.86 -3.17
CA PRO A 24 3.23 -13.55 -2.13
C PRO A 24 2.20 -14.58 -2.67
N TYR A 25 2.33 -15.00 -3.90
CA TYR A 25 1.47 -16.00 -4.52
C TYR A 25 2.32 -17.10 -5.13
N PHE A 26 1.74 -18.30 -5.21
CA PHE A 26 2.40 -19.48 -5.78
C PHE A 26 1.41 -20.41 -6.46
N ASP A 27 1.87 -21.16 -7.45
CA ASP A 27 1.16 -22.29 -8.03
C ASP A 27 2.02 -23.55 -8.08
N ILE A 28 1.40 -24.70 -7.91
CA ILE A 28 2.00 -26.01 -8.06
C ILE A 28 1.03 -26.83 -8.90
N CYS A 29 1.42 -27.13 -10.13
CA CYS A 29 0.56 -27.78 -11.12
C CYS A 29 1.34 -28.87 -11.87
N ASN A 30 0.69 -30.00 -12.15
CA ASN A 30 1.26 -31.09 -12.97
C ASN A 30 0.72 -31.08 -14.41
N GLY A 31 -0.14 -30.10 -14.76
CA GLY A 31 -0.76 -29.97 -16.08
C GLY A 31 -2.18 -30.53 -16.17
N GLU A 32 -2.63 -31.28 -15.15
CA GLU A 32 -3.99 -31.85 -15.08
C GLU A 32 -4.76 -31.37 -13.85
N TYR A 33 -4.05 -31.10 -12.76
CA TYR A 33 -4.59 -30.53 -11.53
C TYR A 33 -3.48 -29.87 -10.73
N GLY A 34 -3.85 -29.05 -9.76
CA GLY A 34 -2.87 -28.36 -8.92
C GLY A 34 -3.45 -27.67 -7.71
N ILE A 35 -2.58 -26.97 -7.02
CA ILE A 35 -2.93 -25.99 -5.99
C ILE A 35 -2.36 -24.63 -6.37
N ILE A 36 -3.13 -23.59 -6.11
CA ILE A 36 -2.70 -22.21 -6.20
C ILE A 36 -2.97 -21.54 -4.87
N GLY A 37 -2.11 -20.63 -4.44
CA GLY A 37 -2.23 -20.04 -3.15
C GLY A 37 -1.63 -18.67 -3.03
N GLY A 38 -1.90 -18.04 -1.88
CA GLY A 38 -1.36 -16.73 -1.53
C GLY A 38 -1.11 -16.59 -0.04
N ILE A 39 -0.12 -15.78 0.27
CA ILE A 39 0.20 -15.37 1.64
C ILE A 39 -0.56 -14.08 1.92
N GLY A 40 -1.26 -14.03 3.04
CA GLY A 40 -1.93 -12.83 3.56
C GLY A 40 -1.22 -12.35 4.81
N TRP A 41 -0.07 -11.75 4.63
CA TRP A 41 0.72 -11.11 5.67
C TRP A 41 1.52 -9.96 5.09
N THR A 42 1.27 -8.74 5.54
CA THR A 42 1.85 -7.52 4.96
C THR A 42 3.28 -7.24 5.43
N GLY A 43 3.76 -7.98 6.46
CA GLY A 43 5.13 -7.93 6.97
C GLY A 43 6.09 -8.91 6.29
N ASP A 44 7.16 -9.30 7.03
CA ASP A 44 8.14 -10.29 6.56
C ASP A 44 7.64 -11.72 6.76
N TRP A 45 7.61 -12.50 5.68
CA TRP A 45 7.22 -13.90 5.68
C TRP A 45 8.24 -14.74 4.90
N ASP A 46 8.26 -16.04 5.16
CA ASP A 46 8.88 -17.04 4.30
C ASP A 46 7.92 -18.22 4.03
N ALA A 47 8.18 -18.93 2.96
CA ALA A 47 7.45 -20.13 2.58
C ALA A 47 8.41 -21.14 1.97
N ASN A 48 8.33 -22.37 2.42
CA ASN A 48 9.20 -23.45 1.99
C ASN A 48 8.38 -24.60 1.40
N PHE A 49 8.83 -25.08 0.27
CA PHE A 49 8.23 -26.21 -0.43
C PHE A 49 9.25 -27.32 -0.55
N THR A 50 8.88 -28.52 -0.21
CA THR A 50 9.73 -29.70 -0.35
C THR A 50 9.00 -30.77 -1.16
N ASN A 51 9.70 -31.42 -2.08
CA ASN A 51 9.22 -32.59 -2.79
C ASN A 51 10.02 -33.79 -2.33
N ASN A 52 9.34 -34.73 -1.70
CA ASN A 52 9.92 -35.98 -1.27
C ASN A 52 9.15 -37.12 -1.93
N GLU A 53 9.77 -37.75 -2.94
CA GLU A 53 9.19 -38.88 -3.70
C GLU A 53 7.77 -38.61 -4.22
N GLY A 54 7.52 -37.39 -4.69
CA GLY A 54 6.22 -36.96 -5.22
C GLY A 54 5.23 -36.44 -4.18
N VAL A 55 5.59 -36.46 -2.91
CA VAL A 55 4.83 -35.78 -1.85
C VAL A 55 5.36 -34.37 -1.66
N ILE A 56 4.50 -33.39 -1.94
CA ILE A 56 4.84 -31.97 -1.72
C ILE A 56 4.39 -31.56 -0.34
N SER A 57 5.32 -31.07 0.46
CA SER A 57 5.07 -30.44 1.75
C SER A 57 5.31 -28.93 1.64
N PHE A 58 4.51 -28.16 2.34
CA PHE A 58 4.54 -26.72 2.35
C PHE A 58 4.46 -26.19 3.78
N ASP A 59 5.33 -25.27 4.13
CA ASP A 59 5.26 -24.47 5.36
C ASP A 59 5.44 -23.00 5.04
N ALA A 60 4.67 -22.15 5.71
CA ALA A 60 4.76 -20.69 5.57
C ALA A 60 4.45 -20.00 6.90
N GLY A 61 5.08 -18.85 7.12
CA GLY A 61 4.85 -18.06 8.32
C GLY A 61 5.72 -16.82 8.39
N MET A 62 5.70 -16.15 9.54
CA MET A 62 6.63 -15.06 9.83
C MET A 62 8.06 -15.58 9.93
N GLN A 63 9.00 -14.78 9.43
CA GLN A 63 10.40 -15.19 9.37
C GLN A 63 11.08 -15.37 10.73
N LYS A 64 10.72 -14.54 11.70
CA LYS A 64 11.37 -14.52 13.01
C LYS A 64 10.32 -14.35 14.10
N THR A 65 10.01 -15.45 14.76
CA THR A 65 9.12 -15.47 15.91
C THR A 65 9.68 -16.32 17.03
N ASN A 66 9.70 -15.76 18.23
CA ASN A 66 9.92 -16.48 19.48
C ASN A 66 9.10 -15.77 20.55
N ILE A 67 7.83 -16.17 20.71
CA ILE A 67 6.85 -15.45 21.51
C ILE A 67 6.25 -16.36 22.57
N ALA A 68 6.45 -16.00 23.83
CA ALA A 68 5.66 -16.51 24.94
C ALA A 68 4.46 -15.57 25.15
N LEU A 69 3.24 -16.09 25.01
CA LEU A 69 2.03 -15.34 25.28
C LEU A 69 1.80 -15.21 26.78
N ASN A 70 1.49 -14.01 27.24
CA ASN A 70 1.07 -13.74 28.60
C ASN A 70 -0.41 -14.19 28.82
N ALA A 71 -0.80 -14.36 30.06
CA ALA A 71 -2.20 -14.69 30.38
C ALA A 71 -3.17 -13.62 29.85
N GLY A 72 -4.12 -14.05 29.01
CA GLY A 72 -5.10 -13.15 28.37
C GLY A 72 -4.58 -12.43 27.12
N GLU A 73 -3.36 -12.71 26.68
CA GLU A 73 -2.81 -12.19 25.43
C GLU A 73 -3.15 -13.14 24.28
N ASP A 74 -3.59 -12.58 23.18
CA ASP A 74 -3.78 -13.26 21.90
C ASP A 74 -2.92 -12.59 20.81
N MET A 75 -2.69 -13.31 19.72
CA MET A 75 -1.99 -12.76 18.57
C MET A 75 -2.57 -13.28 17.27
N ARG A 76 -2.57 -12.45 16.26
CA ARG A 76 -2.86 -12.83 14.89
C ARG A 76 -1.63 -13.52 14.27
N THR A 77 -1.85 -14.57 13.51
CA THR A 77 -0.83 -15.21 12.67
C THR A 77 -1.02 -14.82 11.20
N PRO A 78 0.04 -14.95 10.35
CA PRO A 78 -0.14 -14.88 8.91
C PRO A 78 -1.24 -15.82 8.40
N MET A 79 -2.03 -15.34 7.46
CA MET A 79 -2.99 -16.16 6.73
C MET A 79 -2.29 -16.81 5.54
N THR A 80 -2.64 -18.05 5.24
CA THR A 80 -2.29 -18.69 3.98
C THR A 80 -3.55 -19.23 3.32
N MET A 81 -3.82 -18.81 2.10
CA MET A 81 -4.93 -19.30 1.29
C MET A 81 -4.40 -20.36 0.33
N ILE A 82 -5.10 -21.47 0.21
CA ILE A 82 -4.83 -22.56 -0.72
C ILE A 82 -6.14 -22.93 -1.43
N GLN A 83 -6.10 -22.99 -2.75
CA GLN A 83 -7.20 -23.42 -3.58
C GLN A 83 -6.76 -24.58 -4.48
N PHE A 84 -7.53 -25.67 -4.48
CA PHE A 84 -7.35 -26.77 -5.41
C PHE A 84 -8.04 -26.45 -6.72
N PHE A 85 -7.47 -26.89 -7.84
CA PHE A 85 -8.06 -26.73 -9.16
C PHE A 85 -7.79 -27.93 -10.05
N ASP A 86 -8.70 -28.18 -11.00
CA ASP A 86 -8.55 -29.13 -12.09
C ASP A 86 -8.16 -28.38 -13.35
N GLY A 87 -7.27 -28.95 -14.16
CA GLY A 87 -6.76 -28.36 -15.39
C GLY A 87 -5.31 -27.90 -15.29
N ASP A 88 -4.92 -27.11 -16.25
CA ASP A 88 -3.56 -26.56 -16.36
C ASP A 88 -3.38 -25.27 -15.50
N GLN A 89 -2.18 -24.68 -15.54
CA GLN A 89 -1.88 -23.45 -14.84
C GLN A 89 -2.84 -22.28 -15.16
N TYR A 90 -3.41 -22.23 -16.39
CA TYR A 90 -4.38 -21.18 -16.75
C TYR A 90 -5.69 -21.33 -15.97
N ALA A 91 -6.14 -22.58 -15.77
CA ALA A 91 -7.30 -22.86 -14.93
C ALA A 91 -7.06 -22.43 -13.48
N GLY A 92 -5.88 -22.72 -12.92
CA GLY A 92 -5.49 -22.30 -11.58
C GLY A 92 -5.49 -20.79 -11.43
N HIS A 93 -4.84 -20.06 -12.32
CA HIS A 93 -4.79 -18.59 -12.25
C HIS A 93 -6.17 -17.95 -12.46
N ASN A 94 -7.03 -18.51 -13.31
CA ASN A 94 -8.41 -18.05 -13.44
C ASN A 94 -9.19 -18.25 -12.14
N ALA A 95 -9.06 -19.43 -11.51
CA ALA A 95 -9.72 -19.72 -10.25
C ALA A 95 -9.23 -18.76 -9.12
N LEU A 96 -7.92 -18.49 -9.05
CA LEU A 96 -7.37 -17.51 -8.11
C LEU A 96 -7.96 -16.11 -8.32
N ARG A 97 -7.96 -15.61 -9.57
CA ARG A 97 -8.50 -14.28 -9.86
C ARG A 97 -9.97 -14.15 -9.51
N GLN A 98 -10.78 -15.19 -9.76
CA GLN A 98 -12.18 -15.23 -9.33
C GLN A 98 -12.31 -15.18 -7.80
N LEU A 99 -11.48 -15.95 -7.09
CA LEU A 99 -11.45 -15.94 -5.62
C LEU A 99 -11.04 -14.57 -5.08
N VAL A 100 -9.97 -13.96 -5.63
CA VAL A 100 -9.51 -12.65 -5.23
C VAL A 100 -10.59 -11.59 -5.48
N LEU A 101 -11.21 -11.60 -6.66
CA LEU A 101 -12.29 -10.67 -6.99
C LEU A 101 -13.47 -10.79 -6.04
N SER A 102 -13.85 -12.01 -5.64
CA SER A 102 -15.03 -12.24 -4.81
C SER A 102 -14.79 -12.01 -3.31
N HIS A 103 -13.54 -12.13 -2.82
CA HIS A 103 -13.25 -12.18 -1.38
C HIS A 103 -12.11 -11.30 -0.91
N TYR A 104 -11.26 -10.84 -1.82
CA TYR A 104 -10.05 -10.06 -1.53
C TYR A 104 -9.94 -8.84 -2.43
N THR A 105 -11.06 -8.23 -2.77
CA THR A 105 -11.17 -6.99 -3.52
C THR A 105 -12.03 -6.02 -2.72
N PRO A 106 -11.66 -4.72 -2.64
CA PRO A 106 -12.51 -3.72 -2.01
C PRO A 106 -13.90 -3.69 -2.62
N SER A 107 -14.88 -3.30 -1.82
CA SER A 107 -16.25 -3.12 -2.28
C SER A 107 -16.55 -1.65 -2.51
N ASP A 108 -17.45 -1.38 -3.44
CA ASP A 108 -18.05 -0.06 -3.64
C ASP A 108 -19.04 0.30 -2.51
N GLU A 109 -19.72 1.45 -2.63
CA GLU A 109 -20.73 1.89 -1.67
C GLU A 109 -21.95 0.95 -1.56
N SER A 110 -22.22 0.14 -2.58
CA SER A 110 -23.31 -0.86 -2.58
C SER A 110 -22.95 -2.17 -1.88
N GLY A 111 -21.65 -2.35 -1.58
CA GLY A 111 -21.11 -3.57 -1.00
C GLY A 111 -20.72 -4.63 -2.04
N GLU A 112 -20.81 -4.30 -3.33
CA GLU A 112 -20.34 -5.17 -4.41
C GLU A 112 -18.85 -4.94 -4.66
N PRO A 113 -18.06 -5.97 -5.00
CA PRO A 113 -16.66 -5.80 -5.37
C PRO A 113 -16.52 -4.81 -6.54
N ILE A 114 -15.53 -3.91 -6.45
CA ILE A 114 -15.21 -3.05 -7.59
C ILE A 114 -14.86 -3.89 -8.81
N ASP A 115 -15.18 -3.45 -10.01
CA ASP A 115 -15.08 -4.22 -11.24
C ASP A 115 -13.91 -3.79 -12.14
N HIS A 116 -13.27 -2.68 -11.86
CA HIS A 116 -12.12 -2.18 -12.62
C HIS A 116 -11.17 -1.31 -11.77
N ALA A 117 -9.93 -1.17 -12.25
CA ALA A 117 -8.99 -0.18 -11.75
C ALA A 117 -9.27 1.18 -12.40
N MET A 118 -9.08 2.24 -11.65
CA MET A 118 -9.36 3.59 -12.10
C MET A 118 -8.34 4.12 -13.10
N CYS A 119 -8.82 4.85 -14.11
CA CYS A 119 -7.99 5.68 -14.96
C CYS A 119 -7.75 7.03 -14.26
N PHE A 120 -6.51 7.44 -14.11
CA PHE A 120 -6.17 8.66 -13.40
C PHE A 120 -5.25 9.60 -14.19
N VAL A 121 -5.28 10.87 -13.82
CA VAL A 121 -4.32 11.90 -14.24
C VAL A 121 -3.65 12.50 -13.01
N GLY A 122 -2.32 12.62 -13.02
CA GLY A 122 -1.53 13.02 -11.86
C GLY A 122 -1.03 14.45 -11.90
N VAL A 123 -0.86 15.05 -10.73
CA VAL A 123 -0.30 16.41 -10.52
C VAL A 123 0.86 16.40 -9.54
N SER A 124 1.83 15.51 -9.75
CA SER A 124 2.94 15.30 -8.81
C SER A 124 3.74 16.56 -8.49
N ASN A 125 4.02 17.40 -9.48
CA ASN A 125 4.84 18.60 -9.30
C ASN A 125 4.03 19.87 -9.01
N MET A 126 2.71 19.78 -8.95
CA MET A 126 1.83 20.94 -8.75
C MET A 126 1.23 21.02 -7.34
N ALA A 127 1.36 19.98 -6.53
CA ALA A 127 0.76 19.94 -5.20
C ALA A 127 1.19 21.13 -4.31
N GLY A 128 2.45 21.54 -4.40
CA GLY A 128 2.98 22.72 -3.71
C GLY A 128 2.55 24.09 -4.29
N HIS A 129 1.80 24.13 -5.39
CA HIS A 129 1.28 25.38 -5.99
C HIS A 129 -0.12 25.75 -5.49
N GLY A 130 -0.75 24.91 -4.68
CA GLY A 130 -2.03 25.17 -4.03
C GLY A 130 -3.26 24.84 -4.84
N GLU A 131 -4.42 24.94 -4.17
CA GLU A 131 -5.72 24.51 -4.69
C GLU A 131 -6.09 25.15 -6.04
N GLU A 132 -5.87 26.47 -6.20
CA GLU A 132 -6.27 27.17 -7.42
C GLU A 132 -5.49 26.67 -8.65
N ALA A 133 -4.19 26.42 -8.52
CA ALA A 133 -3.38 25.91 -9.62
C ALA A 133 -3.84 24.50 -10.03
N ILE A 134 -4.12 23.64 -9.05
CA ILE A 134 -4.61 22.27 -9.28
C ILE A 134 -6.02 22.33 -9.92
N LEU A 135 -6.88 23.22 -9.45
CA LEU A 135 -8.22 23.43 -10.02
C LEU A 135 -8.16 23.89 -11.49
N GLN A 136 -7.21 24.77 -11.84
CA GLN A 136 -7.00 25.16 -13.24
C GLN A 136 -6.50 23.98 -14.09
N TYR A 137 -5.60 23.16 -13.55
CA TYR A 137 -5.18 21.93 -14.22
C TYR A 137 -6.35 20.97 -14.43
N ALA A 138 -7.17 20.72 -13.41
CA ALA A 138 -8.36 19.89 -13.52
C ALA A 138 -9.35 20.40 -14.58
N LYS A 139 -9.53 21.72 -14.67
CA LYS A 139 -10.35 22.35 -15.73
C LYS A 139 -9.76 22.17 -17.12
N SER A 140 -8.44 22.32 -17.25
CA SER A 140 -7.76 22.16 -18.54
C SER A 140 -7.78 20.73 -19.07
N THR A 141 -7.79 19.75 -18.17
CA THR A 141 -7.83 18.30 -18.47
C THR A 141 -9.25 17.71 -18.46
N ALA A 142 -10.29 18.55 -18.22
CA ALA A 142 -11.67 18.07 -18.12
C ALA A 142 -12.19 17.37 -19.39
N HIS A 143 -11.59 17.64 -20.55
CA HIS A 143 -11.92 17.00 -21.81
C HIS A 143 -11.33 15.57 -21.96
N LEU A 144 -10.42 15.16 -21.07
CA LEU A 144 -9.88 13.82 -21.02
C LEU A 144 -10.82 12.90 -20.23
N GLU A 145 -10.93 11.65 -20.67
CA GLU A 145 -11.78 10.65 -20.02
C GLU A 145 -11.00 9.93 -18.91
N TYR A 146 -10.75 10.64 -17.79
CA TYR A 146 -10.17 10.04 -16.58
C TYR A 146 -11.21 10.01 -15.45
N GLU A 147 -11.08 9.06 -14.57
CA GLU A 147 -11.99 8.84 -13.44
C GLU A 147 -11.49 9.49 -12.15
N CYS A 148 -10.17 9.65 -11.99
CA CYS A 148 -9.57 10.16 -10.78
C CYS A 148 -8.48 11.20 -11.06
N LEU A 149 -8.47 12.31 -10.31
CA LEU A 149 -7.38 13.27 -10.26
C LEU A 149 -6.46 12.91 -9.08
N TRP A 150 -5.19 12.63 -9.36
CA TRP A 150 -4.20 12.28 -8.35
C TRP A 150 -3.38 13.48 -7.93
N ILE A 151 -3.41 13.85 -6.65
CA ILE A 151 -2.50 14.79 -6.02
C ILE A 151 -1.45 14.00 -5.25
N ASP A 152 -0.25 13.96 -5.79
CA ASP A 152 0.91 13.32 -5.20
C ASP A 152 1.50 14.16 -4.05
N ALA A 153 2.65 13.71 -3.48
CA ALA A 153 3.35 14.36 -2.38
C ALA A 153 3.60 15.85 -2.60
N GLY A 154 3.69 16.62 -1.50
CA GLY A 154 4.06 18.02 -1.51
C GLY A 154 2.92 19.01 -1.24
N TRP A 155 1.69 18.55 -0.96
CA TRP A 155 0.56 19.40 -0.54
C TRP A 155 0.63 19.79 0.95
N TYR A 156 1.36 19.02 1.73
CA TYR A 156 1.46 19.10 3.19
C TYR A 156 2.75 19.78 3.65
N GLY A 157 2.71 20.35 4.84
CA GLY A 157 3.87 20.99 5.48
C GLY A 157 3.49 21.78 6.70
N ASP A 158 4.50 22.35 7.33
CA ASP A 158 4.31 23.31 8.40
C ASP A 158 4.21 24.76 7.87
N GLU A 159 4.11 25.71 8.79
CA GLU A 159 4.02 27.13 8.48
C GLU A 159 5.32 27.73 7.86
N SER A 160 6.42 26.97 7.83
CA SER A 160 7.70 27.42 7.27
C SER A 160 7.70 27.46 5.72
N GLY A 161 6.75 26.77 5.08
CA GLY A 161 6.62 26.74 3.63
C GLY A 161 7.72 26.01 2.87
N ASP A 162 8.59 25.30 3.58
CA ASP A 162 9.81 24.66 3.02
C ASP A 162 9.48 23.57 1.96
N THR A 163 8.25 23.05 1.95
CA THR A 163 7.77 22.10 0.93
C THR A 163 7.68 22.72 -0.47
N LEU A 164 7.49 24.04 -0.57
CA LEU A 164 7.47 24.75 -1.85
C LEU A 164 8.82 24.68 -2.59
N SER A 165 9.90 24.35 -1.90
CA SER A 165 11.23 24.17 -2.49
C SER A 165 11.43 22.84 -3.23
N GLY A 166 10.40 22.02 -3.41
CA GLY A 166 10.47 20.70 -4.05
C GLY A 166 11.02 19.58 -3.15
N ASN A 167 11.12 19.84 -1.85
CA ASN A 167 11.66 18.86 -0.88
C ASN A 167 10.54 18.25 -0.02
N TRP A 168 9.52 17.72 -0.69
CA TRP A 168 8.34 17.09 -0.07
C TRP A 168 8.71 16.08 1.03
N SER A 169 9.81 15.34 0.84
CA SER A 169 10.19 14.28 1.76
C SER A 169 10.58 14.76 3.15
N LYS A 170 10.97 16.03 3.32
CA LYS A 170 11.34 16.60 4.63
C LYS A 170 10.14 16.90 5.51
N GLN A 171 8.94 17.00 4.94
CA GLN A 171 7.72 17.37 5.66
C GLN A 171 6.79 16.17 5.92
N VAL A 172 7.20 14.97 5.52
CA VAL A 172 6.45 13.75 5.82
C VAL A 172 6.21 13.62 7.33
N GLY A 173 4.96 13.49 7.75
CA GLY A 173 4.52 13.55 9.14
C GLY A 173 3.82 14.87 9.53
N ASN A 174 3.85 15.89 8.66
CA ASN A 174 3.08 17.13 8.81
C ASN A 174 1.86 17.10 7.85
N TRP A 175 0.86 16.27 8.13
CA TRP A 175 -0.33 16.11 7.27
C TRP A 175 -1.30 17.29 7.40
N TYR A 176 -0.78 18.50 7.18
CA TYR A 176 -1.52 19.76 7.17
C TYR A 176 -1.32 20.45 5.84
N PHE A 177 -2.38 21.01 5.27
CA PHE A 177 -2.27 21.84 4.07
C PHE A 177 -1.40 23.06 4.35
N ILE A 178 -0.42 23.33 3.49
CA ILE A 178 0.52 24.44 3.64
C ILE A 178 -0.26 25.77 3.60
N PRO A 179 -0.29 26.59 4.67
CA PRO A 179 -1.17 27.75 4.77
C PRO A 179 -0.97 28.79 3.66
N ASP A 180 0.26 29.02 3.21
CA ASP A 180 0.59 30.02 2.19
C ASP A 180 0.00 29.70 0.82
N VAL A 181 -0.22 28.44 0.50
CA VAL A 181 -0.73 27.98 -0.80
C VAL A 181 -2.13 27.35 -0.72
N TYR A 182 -2.55 26.99 0.47
CA TYR A 182 -3.89 26.49 0.79
C TYR A 182 -4.52 27.36 1.89
N PRO A 183 -4.90 28.61 1.62
CA PRO A 183 -5.29 29.57 2.65
C PRO A 183 -6.55 29.15 3.44
N ASN A 184 -7.34 28.23 2.91
CA ASN A 184 -8.50 27.67 3.60
C ASN A 184 -8.18 26.38 4.37
N GLY A 185 -6.92 25.90 4.33
CA GLY A 185 -6.51 24.65 4.98
C GLY A 185 -7.10 23.39 4.36
N ASN A 186 -7.59 23.46 3.13
CA ASN A 186 -8.23 22.34 2.42
C ASN A 186 -8.18 22.50 0.90
N VAL A 187 -8.72 21.52 0.19
CA VAL A 187 -8.93 21.50 -1.28
C VAL A 187 -10.41 21.30 -1.62
N GLN A 188 -11.31 21.89 -0.82
CA GLN A 188 -12.74 21.71 -0.94
C GLN A 188 -13.29 22.12 -2.30
N LYS A 189 -12.85 23.26 -2.86
CA LYS A 189 -13.30 23.74 -4.18
C LYS A 189 -12.94 22.78 -5.31
N LEU A 190 -11.75 22.17 -5.19
CA LEU A 190 -11.32 21.16 -6.14
C LEU A 190 -12.19 19.91 -6.03
N GLY A 191 -12.45 19.42 -4.80
CA GLY A 191 -13.34 18.28 -4.55
C GLY A 191 -14.75 18.53 -5.09
N GLU A 192 -15.36 19.70 -4.82
CA GLU A 192 -16.66 20.09 -5.35
C GLU A 192 -16.68 20.14 -6.89
N TYR A 193 -15.60 20.63 -7.51
CA TYR A 193 -15.49 20.67 -8.97
C TYR A 193 -15.41 19.26 -9.56
N LEU A 194 -14.57 18.40 -9.03
CA LEU A 194 -14.42 17.02 -9.50
C LEU A 194 -15.73 16.22 -9.33
N LYS A 195 -16.39 16.37 -8.18
CA LYS A 195 -17.73 15.82 -7.95
C LYS A 195 -18.74 16.25 -9.02
N SER A 196 -18.71 17.52 -9.44
CA SER A 196 -19.60 18.02 -10.49
C SER A 196 -19.37 17.38 -11.87
N LEU A 197 -18.22 16.76 -12.06
CA LEU A 197 -17.82 16.00 -13.25
C LEU A 197 -17.95 14.48 -13.06
N ASP A 198 -18.47 14.03 -11.92
CA ASP A 198 -18.54 12.61 -11.56
C ASP A 198 -17.15 11.94 -11.52
N ARG A 199 -16.17 12.63 -10.93
CA ARG A 199 -14.77 12.21 -10.87
C ARG A 199 -14.27 12.07 -9.45
N GLY A 200 -13.42 11.09 -9.25
CA GLY A 200 -12.71 10.84 -8.00
C GLY A 200 -11.51 11.76 -7.79
N PHE A 201 -11.00 11.69 -6.58
CA PHE A 201 -9.87 12.47 -6.12
C PHE A 201 -8.96 11.61 -5.25
N LEU A 202 -7.69 11.56 -5.56
CA LEU A 202 -6.67 10.86 -4.78
C LEU A 202 -5.75 11.87 -4.13
N LEU A 203 -5.58 11.77 -2.81
CA LEU A 203 -4.63 12.54 -2.03
C LEU A 203 -3.57 11.59 -1.46
N TRP A 204 -2.30 11.90 -1.66
CA TRP A 204 -1.18 11.07 -1.24
C TRP A 204 -0.86 11.24 0.24
N PHE A 205 -0.66 10.12 0.94
CA PHE A 205 -0.15 10.07 2.32
C PHE A 205 0.96 9.01 2.45
N GLU A 206 1.85 9.21 3.41
CA GLU A 206 2.82 8.23 3.89
C GLU A 206 2.78 8.21 5.43
N PRO A 207 1.72 7.67 6.04
CA PRO A 207 1.40 7.89 7.44
C PRO A 207 2.35 7.21 8.42
N GLU A 208 3.01 6.14 8.01
CA GLU A 208 3.86 5.33 8.87
C GLU A 208 5.26 5.92 9.09
N ARG A 209 5.66 6.92 8.32
CA ARG A 209 6.96 7.60 8.42
C ARG A 209 6.79 9.06 8.82
N ALA A 210 7.71 9.57 9.64
CA ALA A 210 7.80 10.99 9.92
C ALA A 210 9.25 11.48 9.93
N MET A 211 9.45 12.73 9.53
CA MET A 211 10.77 13.34 9.48
C MET A 211 11.10 14.07 10.78
N PRO A 212 12.38 14.16 11.16
CA PRO A 212 12.81 14.95 12.31
C PRO A 212 12.33 16.40 12.21
N GLY A 213 11.79 16.92 13.32
CA GLY A 213 11.32 18.30 13.40
C GLY A 213 9.88 18.51 12.93
N THR A 214 9.22 17.49 12.39
CA THR A 214 7.78 17.57 12.11
C THR A 214 6.97 17.67 13.40
N LYS A 215 5.78 18.24 13.29
CA LYS A 215 4.89 18.49 14.43
C LYS A 215 4.55 17.18 15.16
N LEU A 216 4.22 16.14 14.43
CA LEU A 216 3.90 14.82 14.99
C LEU A 216 5.05 14.26 15.83
N VAL A 217 6.31 14.32 15.34
CA VAL A 217 7.49 13.86 16.09
C VAL A 217 7.76 14.73 17.32
N THR A 218 7.48 16.04 17.22
CA THR A 218 7.75 16.99 18.30
C THR A 218 6.72 16.88 19.42
N GLU A 219 5.45 16.68 19.08
CA GLU A 219 4.35 16.60 20.03
C GLU A 219 4.23 15.20 20.66
N HIS A 220 4.56 14.15 19.90
CA HIS A 220 4.42 12.74 20.31
C HIS A 220 5.69 11.92 20.06
N PRO A 221 6.84 12.28 20.62
CA PRO A 221 8.07 11.52 20.40
C PRO A 221 7.98 10.06 20.90
N GLU A 222 7.11 9.77 21.86
CA GLU A 222 6.85 8.43 22.41
C GLU A 222 6.10 7.50 21.42
N TRP A 223 5.48 8.04 20.38
CA TRP A 223 4.75 7.27 19.38
C TRP A 223 5.64 6.67 18.28
N PHE A 224 6.94 6.84 18.39
CA PHE A 224 7.86 6.38 17.35
C PHE A 224 8.79 5.29 17.86
N ILE A 225 9.02 4.29 17.04
CA ILE A 225 10.09 3.33 17.25
C ILE A 225 11.41 4.08 17.06
N LYS A 226 12.30 3.95 18.04
CA LYS A 226 13.58 4.66 18.04
C LYS A 226 14.35 4.42 16.74
N PRO A 227 14.85 5.48 16.10
CA PRO A 227 15.63 5.34 14.89
C PRO A 227 16.94 4.60 15.19
N SER A 228 17.37 3.74 14.25
CA SER A 228 18.73 3.21 14.26
C SER A 228 19.74 4.34 13.97
N GLN A 229 20.99 4.18 14.37
CA GLN A 229 22.02 5.19 14.05
C GLN A 229 22.14 5.36 12.54
N GLY A 230 21.97 6.60 12.07
CA GLY A 230 22.06 6.96 10.65
C GLY A 230 20.73 7.02 9.90
N ASP A 231 19.61 6.64 10.52
CA ASP A 231 18.30 6.79 9.93
C ASP A 231 17.88 8.27 9.94
N GLY A 232 17.54 8.78 8.75
CA GLY A 232 17.10 10.17 8.57
C GLY A 232 15.61 10.40 8.88
N PHE A 233 14.89 9.41 9.46
CA PHE A 233 13.45 9.47 9.69
C PHE A 233 13.03 8.65 10.92
N TYR A 234 11.80 8.85 11.37
CA TYR A 234 11.15 8.10 12.44
C TYR A 234 10.08 7.16 11.88
N LEU A 235 9.99 5.93 12.41
CA LEU A 235 8.92 5.00 12.11
C LEU A 235 7.83 5.15 13.17
N LEU A 236 6.60 5.49 12.75
CA LEU A 236 5.45 5.55 13.64
C LEU A 236 5.18 4.14 14.22
N ASN A 237 4.93 4.06 15.51
CA ASN A 237 4.72 2.78 16.18
C ASN A 237 3.25 2.35 16.14
N LEU A 238 2.78 1.87 15.00
CA LEU A 238 1.43 1.33 14.86
C LEU A 238 1.15 0.11 15.75
N SER A 239 2.18 -0.49 16.40
CA SER A 239 1.91 -1.54 17.39
C SER A 239 1.18 -1.04 18.66
N MET A 240 1.03 0.28 18.80
CA MET A 240 0.29 0.95 19.87
C MET A 240 -1.13 1.28 19.38
N ASP A 241 -2.13 0.79 20.09
CA ASP A 241 -3.54 0.98 19.70
C ASP A 241 -3.95 2.47 19.66
N GLU A 242 -3.46 3.26 20.61
CA GLU A 242 -3.72 4.70 20.67
C GLU A 242 -3.17 5.47 19.46
N VAL A 243 -2.03 5.03 18.92
CA VAL A 243 -1.43 5.61 17.71
C VAL A 243 -2.29 5.29 16.49
N CYS A 244 -2.73 4.05 16.40
CA CYS A 244 -3.64 3.61 15.34
C CYS A 244 -4.96 4.41 15.36
N ASP A 245 -5.58 4.55 16.54
CA ASP A 245 -6.83 5.31 16.70
C ASP A 245 -6.65 6.79 16.31
N TYR A 246 -5.55 7.40 16.72
CA TYR A 246 -5.23 8.78 16.36
C TYR A 246 -5.08 8.95 14.84
N MET A 247 -4.38 8.04 14.18
CA MET A 247 -4.17 8.11 12.73
C MET A 247 -5.47 7.89 11.95
N ILE A 248 -6.34 6.98 12.39
CA ILE A 248 -7.68 6.80 11.80
C ILE A 248 -8.48 8.12 11.90
N ASP A 249 -8.45 8.75 13.08
CA ASP A 249 -9.18 9.99 13.27
C ASP A 249 -8.60 11.14 12.46
N TRP A 250 -7.29 11.31 12.47
CA TRP A 250 -6.65 12.42 11.78
C TRP A 250 -6.79 12.31 10.25
N ILE A 251 -6.29 11.21 9.67
CA ILE A 251 -6.33 11.02 8.21
C ILE A 251 -7.78 10.88 7.73
N GLY A 252 -8.61 10.12 8.44
CA GLY A 252 -10.03 9.95 8.10
C GLY A 252 -10.82 11.26 8.13
N SER A 253 -10.54 12.17 9.07
CA SER A 253 -11.15 13.50 9.10
C SER A 253 -10.65 14.39 7.95
N THR A 254 -9.35 14.34 7.64
CA THR A 254 -8.80 15.06 6.48
C THR A 254 -9.48 14.65 5.18
N ILE A 255 -9.75 13.35 5.00
CA ILE A 255 -10.50 12.82 3.85
C ILE A 255 -11.93 13.40 3.83
N GLN A 256 -12.65 13.41 4.97
CA GLN A 256 -14.01 13.92 5.06
C GLN A 256 -14.10 15.43 4.76
N GLU A 257 -13.20 16.21 5.35
CA GLU A 257 -13.19 17.68 5.24
C GLU A 257 -12.89 18.16 3.83
N ASN A 258 -12.25 17.35 3.01
CA ASN A 258 -11.90 17.68 1.63
C ASN A 258 -12.87 17.11 0.59
N HIS A 259 -14.03 16.61 1.01
CA HIS A 259 -15.04 15.98 0.14
C HIS A 259 -14.52 14.80 -0.68
N LEU A 260 -13.44 14.16 -0.24
CA LEU A 260 -12.91 12.98 -0.94
C LEU A 260 -13.94 11.85 -1.00
N LYS A 261 -14.80 11.75 0.03
CA LYS A 261 -15.89 10.77 0.08
C LYS A 261 -17.08 11.07 -0.85
N ASP A 262 -17.24 12.32 -1.27
CA ASP A 262 -18.36 12.77 -2.10
C ASP A 262 -18.05 12.68 -3.60
N ALA A 263 -16.79 12.49 -3.96
CA ALA A 263 -16.42 12.06 -5.30
C ALA A 263 -16.79 10.58 -5.44
N HIS A 264 -17.37 10.15 -6.55
CA HIS A 264 -17.80 8.76 -6.78
C HIS A 264 -16.70 7.73 -6.54
N LEU A 265 -15.44 8.16 -6.53
CA LEU A 265 -14.27 7.37 -6.24
C LEU A 265 -13.33 8.23 -5.39
N SER A 266 -13.43 8.09 -4.07
CA SER A 266 -12.41 8.63 -3.17
C SER A 266 -11.26 7.66 -3.11
N VAL A 267 -10.09 8.08 -3.52
CA VAL A 267 -8.87 7.26 -3.45
C VAL A 267 -7.86 7.96 -2.56
N ASN A 268 -7.33 7.21 -1.61
CA ASN A 268 -6.22 7.61 -0.78
C ASN A 268 -5.03 6.71 -1.11
N ILE A 269 -3.87 7.30 -1.41
CA ILE A 269 -2.65 6.50 -1.60
C ILE A 269 -1.97 6.30 -0.25
N GLU A 270 -1.73 5.05 0.09
CA GLU A 270 -0.94 4.66 1.26
C GLU A 270 0.45 4.25 0.78
N ASP A 271 1.38 5.20 0.79
CA ASP A 271 2.78 4.94 0.47
C ASP A 271 3.58 4.56 1.71
N PHE A 272 4.67 3.83 1.52
CA PHE A 272 5.57 3.42 2.58
C PHE A 272 7.00 3.27 2.05
N ASN A 273 7.78 4.34 2.15
CA ASN A 273 9.11 4.45 1.56
C ASN A 273 10.23 4.04 2.52
N CYS A 274 9.99 3.07 3.39
CA CYS A 274 11.03 2.56 4.28
C CYS A 274 10.95 1.04 4.50
N ASN A 275 11.99 0.49 5.12
CA ASN A 275 12.05 -0.91 5.52
C ASN A 275 11.90 -1.00 7.05
N PRO A 276 10.75 -1.41 7.59
CA PRO A 276 10.49 -1.39 9.03
C PRO A 276 11.13 -2.55 9.81
N ALA A 277 11.46 -3.67 9.15
CA ALA A 277 11.82 -4.92 9.80
C ALA A 277 12.90 -4.82 10.88
N GLU A 278 13.99 -4.08 10.61
CA GLU A 278 15.08 -3.93 11.58
C GLU A 278 14.65 -3.11 12.80
N ARG A 279 13.73 -2.18 12.63
CA ARG A 279 13.18 -1.36 13.73
C ARG A 279 12.24 -2.17 14.61
N TRP A 280 11.37 -2.99 14.01
CA TRP A 280 10.54 -3.93 14.77
C TRP A 280 11.38 -4.87 15.61
N ARG A 281 12.46 -5.42 15.02
CA ARG A 281 13.41 -6.29 15.75
C ARG A 281 14.14 -5.57 16.86
N SER A 282 14.51 -4.29 16.64
CA SER A 282 15.13 -3.48 17.68
C SER A 282 14.19 -3.25 18.86
N ALA A 283 12.90 -2.97 18.58
CA ALA A 283 11.87 -2.82 19.60
C ALA A 283 11.63 -4.13 20.36
N ASP A 284 11.56 -5.27 19.65
CA ASP A 284 11.42 -6.60 20.27
C ASP A 284 12.58 -6.94 21.22
N ASN A 285 13.82 -6.61 20.84
CA ASN A 285 15.01 -6.84 21.66
C ASN A 285 14.96 -6.09 23.00
N GLU A 286 14.29 -4.94 23.06
CA GLU A 286 14.05 -4.19 24.31
C GLU A 286 13.02 -4.92 25.22
N LEU A 287 12.16 -5.79 24.65
CA LEU A 287 11.13 -6.52 25.37
C LEU A 287 11.58 -7.87 25.92
N GLY A 288 12.63 -8.46 25.33
CA GLY A 288 13.21 -9.76 25.76
C GLY A 288 13.20 -10.84 24.68
N GLU A 289 13.98 -11.92 24.91
CA GLU A 289 14.18 -13.00 23.93
C GLU A 289 12.92 -13.78 23.60
N ASP A 290 11.95 -13.82 24.49
CA ASP A 290 10.66 -14.49 24.36
C ASP A 290 9.55 -13.57 23.78
N ARG A 291 9.93 -12.42 23.22
CA ARG A 291 9.01 -11.46 22.60
C ARG A 291 9.37 -11.14 21.14
N ILE A 292 10.26 -11.91 20.53
CA ILE A 292 10.70 -11.67 19.15
C ILE A 292 9.56 -11.90 18.16
N GLY A 293 9.24 -10.90 17.36
CA GLY A 293 8.15 -10.86 16.37
C GLY A 293 6.87 -10.19 16.86
N ILE A 294 6.77 -9.87 18.16
CA ILE A 294 5.53 -9.30 18.72
C ILE A 294 5.24 -7.89 18.18
N THR A 295 6.29 -7.07 17.98
CA THR A 295 6.11 -5.71 17.42
C THR A 295 5.59 -5.78 16.00
N GLU A 296 6.14 -6.64 15.15
CA GLU A 296 5.65 -6.85 13.79
C GLU A 296 4.19 -7.31 13.79
N ILE A 297 3.83 -8.30 14.63
CA ILE A 297 2.46 -8.83 14.71
C ILE A 297 1.47 -7.71 15.06
N LYS A 298 1.75 -6.95 16.12
CA LYS A 298 0.87 -5.87 16.54
C LYS A 298 0.81 -4.74 15.52
N TYR A 299 1.95 -4.41 14.92
CA TYR A 299 2.07 -3.37 13.90
C TYR A 299 1.20 -3.71 12.68
N ILE A 300 1.40 -4.88 12.09
CA ILE A 300 0.64 -5.33 10.91
C ILE A 300 -0.84 -5.53 11.22
N THR A 301 -1.18 -6.04 12.41
CA THR A 301 -2.58 -6.16 12.84
C THR A 301 -3.24 -4.78 12.92
N ASN A 302 -2.55 -3.79 13.47
CA ASN A 302 -3.05 -2.42 13.56
C ASN A 302 -3.00 -1.68 12.20
N GLU A 303 -2.10 -2.03 11.29
CA GLU A 303 -2.16 -1.53 9.92
C GLU A 303 -3.46 -1.95 9.22
N TYR A 304 -3.88 -3.21 9.38
CA TYR A 304 -5.19 -3.64 8.89
C TYR A 304 -6.33 -2.90 9.56
N ARG A 305 -6.28 -2.69 10.88
CA ARG A 305 -7.28 -1.92 11.63
C ARG A 305 -7.32 -0.46 11.19
N TYR A 306 -6.17 0.13 10.89
CA TYR A 306 -6.06 1.50 10.37
C TYR A 306 -6.78 1.62 9.02
N LEU A 307 -6.47 0.76 8.06
CA LEU A 307 -7.10 0.78 6.73
C LEU A 307 -8.61 0.49 6.82
N ASP A 308 -9.00 -0.53 7.59
CA ASP A 308 -10.42 -0.85 7.83
C ASP A 308 -11.14 0.35 8.49
N GLY A 309 -10.51 1.02 9.45
CA GLY A 309 -11.05 2.21 10.12
C GLY A 309 -11.19 3.42 9.20
N LEU A 310 -10.27 3.63 8.25
CA LEU A 310 -10.41 4.68 7.23
C LEU A 310 -11.62 4.43 6.33
N ILE A 311 -11.81 3.17 5.89
CA ILE A 311 -12.93 2.76 5.03
C ILE A 311 -14.26 2.87 5.81
N GLU A 312 -14.29 2.43 7.07
CA GLU A 312 -15.48 2.54 7.93
C GLU A 312 -15.89 4.00 8.17
N LYS A 313 -14.90 4.86 8.42
CA LYS A 313 -15.12 6.31 8.62
C LYS A 313 -15.54 7.00 7.33
N ASN A 314 -15.13 6.50 6.18
CA ASN A 314 -15.37 7.06 4.86
C ASN A 314 -15.94 5.98 3.91
N PRO A 315 -17.22 5.61 4.02
CA PRO A 315 -17.83 4.60 3.14
C PRO A 315 -17.64 4.94 1.67
N GLY A 316 -17.22 3.96 0.86
CA GLY A 316 -16.88 4.16 -0.55
C GLY A 316 -15.43 4.62 -0.80
N LEU A 317 -14.63 4.84 0.25
CA LEU A 317 -13.21 5.12 0.10
C LEU A 317 -12.51 3.91 -0.53
N LEU A 318 -11.78 4.17 -1.60
CA LEU A 318 -10.81 3.23 -2.16
C LEU A 318 -9.39 3.66 -1.77
N ILE A 319 -8.56 2.68 -1.44
CA ILE A 319 -7.17 2.91 -1.04
C ILE A 319 -6.25 2.37 -2.12
N ASP A 320 -5.32 3.18 -2.61
CA ASP A 320 -4.23 2.71 -3.47
C ASP A 320 -3.05 2.26 -2.60
N SER A 321 -2.65 1.00 -2.74
CA SER A 321 -1.48 0.45 -2.05
C SER A 321 -0.22 0.59 -2.91
N CYS A 322 0.54 1.65 -2.67
CA CYS A 322 1.82 1.89 -3.32
C CYS A 322 2.98 1.15 -2.63
N ALA A 323 3.29 1.53 -1.41
CA ALA A 323 4.41 1.01 -0.61
C ALA A 323 5.74 0.98 -1.37
N SER A 324 6.17 2.11 -1.95
CA SER A 324 7.33 2.24 -2.86
C SER A 324 7.19 1.37 -4.12
N GLY A 325 6.05 1.47 -4.77
CA GLY A 325 5.79 0.78 -6.03
C GLY A 325 5.52 -0.72 -5.86
N GLY A 326 4.39 -1.07 -5.24
CA GLY A 326 3.88 -2.44 -5.21
C GLY A 326 4.62 -3.41 -4.29
N LYS A 327 5.13 -2.92 -3.14
CA LYS A 327 5.83 -3.81 -2.19
C LYS A 327 4.93 -4.41 -1.11
N ARG A 328 3.62 -4.16 -1.15
CA ARG A 328 2.59 -4.73 -0.28
C ARG A 328 1.38 -5.20 -1.09
N LEU A 329 1.57 -6.28 -1.86
CA LEU A 329 0.54 -6.83 -2.75
C LEU A 329 0.08 -8.24 -2.31
N ASP A 330 0.05 -8.47 -1.00
CA ASP A 330 -0.46 -9.70 -0.40
C ASP A 330 -2.00 -9.70 -0.31
N LEU A 331 -2.59 -10.86 0.01
CA LEU A 331 -4.05 -11.03 0.06
C LEU A 331 -4.75 -10.11 1.08
N GLU A 332 -4.12 -9.83 2.23
CA GLU A 332 -4.73 -8.96 3.24
C GLU A 332 -4.74 -7.50 2.79
N MET A 333 -3.69 -7.07 2.11
CA MET A 333 -3.65 -5.73 1.53
C MET A 333 -4.64 -5.60 0.37
N MET A 334 -4.69 -6.60 -0.52
CA MET A 334 -5.64 -6.60 -1.66
C MET A 334 -7.10 -6.56 -1.23
N LYS A 335 -7.44 -7.10 -0.07
CA LYS A 335 -8.79 -7.01 0.50
C LYS A 335 -9.22 -5.57 0.81
N ARG A 336 -8.24 -4.67 1.06
CA ARG A 336 -8.45 -3.29 1.54
C ARG A 336 -8.07 -2.23 0.53
N SER A 337 -7.35 -2.62 -0.52
CA SER A 337 -6.76 -1.65 -1.45
C SER A 337 -6.69 -2.16 -2.88
N VAL A 338 -6.44 -1.24 -3.79
CA VAL A 338 -6.23 -1.50 -5.22
C VAL A 338 -4.80 -1.07 -5.57
N PRO A 339 -3.99 -1.90 -6.23
CA PRO A 339 -2.65 -1.52 -6.64
C PRO A 339 -2.69 -0.65 -7.90
N LEU A 340 -3.01 0.64 -7.74
CA LEU A 340 -2.96 1.60 -8.85
C LEU A 340 -1.50 1.95 -9.16
N TRP A 341 -0.69 2.23 -8.12
CA TRP A 341 0.74 2.47 -8.26
C TRP A 341 1.53 1.21 -7.91
N ASN A 342 1.55 0.27 -8.83
CA ASN A 342 2.10 -1.07 -8.59
C ASN A 342 3.61 -1.20 -8.87
N SER A 343 4.28 -0.12 -9.27
CA SER A 343 5.74 -0.10 -9.51
C SER A 343 6.28 1.31 -9.69
N ASP A 344 7.42 1.61 -9.08
CA ASP A 344 8.24 2.79 -9.35
C ASP A 344 9.11 2.63 -10.61
N TYR A 345 9.05 1.49 -11.27
CA TYR A 345 9.77 1.24 -12.50
C TYR A 345 9.21 2.13 -13.62
N GLY A 346 10.01 3.03 -14.12
CA GLY A 346 9.57 4.02 -15.11
C GLY A 346 9.33 5.42 -14.55
N CYS A 347 9.27 5.60 -13.23
CA CYS A 347 9.17 6.93 -12.60
C CYS A 347 10.48 7.69 -12.61
N SER A 348 11.59 7.02 -12.89
CA SER A 348 12.92 7.65 -12.92
C SER A 348 13.01 8.66 -14.05
N THR A 349 13.45 9.88 -13.70
CA THR A 349 13.83 10.91 -14.69
C THR A 349 15.01 10.49 -15.57
N GLU A 350 15.66 9.39 -15.24
CA GLU A 350 16.64 8.74 -16.10
C GLU A 350 15.90 7.94 -17.19
N LYS A 351 15.52 8.65 -18.25
CA LYS A 351 14.75 8.16 -19.41
C LYS A 351 15.35 6.92 -20.14
N GLU A 352 16.46 6.41 -19.68
CA GLU A 352 17.17 5.30 -20.31
C GLU A 352 16.90 3.93 -19.68
N LYS A 353 16.12 3.86 -18.57
CA LYS A 353 16.02 2.62 -17.78
C LYS A 353 14.72 1.83 -17.92
N SER A 354 13.66 2.39 -18.48
CA SER A 354 12.40 1.67 -18.67
C SER A 354 11.93 1.73 -20.12
N THR A 355 11.71 0.58 -20.70
CA THR A 355 11.12 0.49 -22.03
C THR A 355 9.62 0.24 -21.94
N PRO A 356 8.82 0.65 -22.93
CA PRO A 356 7.40 0.31 -22.99
C PRO A 356 7.11 -1.20 -22.90
N ASP A 357 8.04 -2.04 -23.40
CA ASP A 357 7.92 -3.49 -23.33
C ASP A 357 8.07 -4.04 -21.92
N GLU A 358 9.00 -3.49 -21.13
CA GLU A 358 9.19 -3.86 -19.72
C GLU A 358 8.00 -3.45 -18.88
N LEU A 359 7.44 -2.26 -19.10
CA LEU A 359 6.23 -1.79 -18.41
C LEU A 359 5.02 -2.68 -18.76
N ARG A 360 4.86 -3.05 -20.04
CA ARG A 360 3.81 -3.99 -20.45
C ARG A 360 4.01 -5.37 -19.85
N ALA A 361 5.25 -5.85 -19.75
CA ALA A 361 5.56 -7.15 -19.15
C ALA A 361 5.23 -7.15 -17.65
N LEU A 362 5.45 -6.06 -16.95
CA LEU A 362 5.06 -5.92 -15.55
C LEU A 362 3.54 -6.05 -15.38
N GLY A 363 2.75 -5.26 -16.10
CA GLY A 363 1.29 -5.32 -16.07
C GLY A 363 0.75 -6.70 -16.49
N TYR A 364 1.32 -7.30 -17.53
CA TYR A 364 0.96 -8.65 -17.97
C TYR A 364 1.22 -9.69 -16.85
N ASN A 365 2.36 -9.64 -16.17
CA ASN A 365 2.67 -10.56 -15.09
C ASN A 365 1.74 -10.39 -13.89
N LEU A 366 1.38 -9.14 -13.53
CA LEU A 366 0.40 -8.89 -12.48
C LEU A 366 -0.97 -9.46 -12.83
N SER A 367 -1.40 -9.34 -14.09
CA SER A 367 -2.70 -9.85 -14.56
C SER A 367 -2.87 -11.38 -14.46
N TRP A 368 -1.79 -12.13 -14.27
CA TRP A 368 -1.89 -13.55 -13.96
C TRP A 368 -2.44 -13.82 -12.56
N TRP A 369 -2.15 -12.93 -11.62
CA TRP A 369 -2.42 -13.12 -10.21
C TRP A 369 -3.56 -12.26 -9.69
N LEU A 370 -3.59 -10.98 -10.07
CA LEU A 370 -4.53 -10.00 -9.56
C LEU A 370 -5.58 -9.65 -10.62
N PRO A 371 -6.88 -9.71 -10.26
CA PRO A 371 -7.96 -9.41 -11.21
C PRO A 371 -8.05 -7.91 -11.51
N ILE A 372 -7.73 -7.05 -10.53
CA ILE A 372 -7.80 -5.60 -10.62
C ILE A 372 -6.45 -5.01 -10.23
N HIS A 373 -5.86 -4.26 -11.12
CA HIS A 373 -4.67 -3.46 -10.92
C HIS A 373 -4.56 -2.42 -12.04
N ALA A 374 -3.87 -1.31 -11.81
CA ALA A 374 -3.60 -0.39 -12.90
C ALA A 374 -2.64 -1.01 -13.93
N GLY A 375 -2.76 -0.55 -15.15
CA GLY A 375 -1.75 -0.78 -16.18
C GLY A 375 -0.47 -0.02 -15.88
N SER A 376 0.57 -0.25 -16.67
CA SER A 376 1.75 0.59 -16.64
C SER A 376 1.41 1.97 -17.18
N TRP A 377 1.90 3.01 -16.52
CA TRP A 377 1.80 4.37 -17.04
C TRP A 377 2.99 4.69 -17.96
N ALA A 378 2.79 5.59 -18.90
CA ALA A 378 3.84 6.11 -19.74
C ALA A 378 3.74 7.65 -19.81
N GLU A 379 4.85 8.34 -19.67
CA GLU A 379 4.94 9.73 -20.08
C GLU A 379 4.87 9.80 -21.60
N PHE A 380 3.80 10.35 -22.14
CA PHE A 380 3.75 10.73 -23.54
C PHE A 380 4.51 12.05 -23.71
N ASN A 381 5.77 11.97 -24.10
CA ASN A 381 6.43 13.14 -24.65
C ASN A 381 5.84 13.40 -26.03
N SER A 382 4.97 14.40 -26.15
CA SER A 382 4.63 14.98 -27.44
C SER A 382 5.88 15.67 -27.99
N ASN A 383 6.59 15.02 -28.89
CA ASN A 383 7.49 15.71 -29.80
C ASN A 383 6.68 16.28 -30.97
#